data_8cc35ac3aab5ab7ab0ce0265943286cf
#
_entry.id   8cc35ac3aab5ab7ab0ce0265943286cf
#
_cell.length_a   1.000
_cell.length_b   1.000
_cell.length_c   1.000
_cell.angle_alpha   90.00
_cell.angle_beta   90.00
_cell.angle_gamma   90.00
#
_symmetry.space_group_name_H-M   'P 1'
#
loop_
_entity.id
_entity.type
_entity.pdbx_description
1 polymer ?
#
loop_
_entity_poly.entity_id
_entity_poly.type
_entity_poly.pdbx_seq_one_letter_code
_entity_poly.pdbx_strand_id
1 'polypeptide(L)'
;EESGTDGAVKSFPVSMSIKSTQQCYSISDSLNECDVYLTLSTSVQWPEKLGDYDLTALQDTIVSRLYNKKLAGKGIDEMMTAYVGDAASYDLGSKITRIDSVPSESAFNNEYYSQSDMSITEVNEDMVTVNVSFEMYMGGAHPDWGSFPFTYDLKAGKVITPAYLFKPGSDSILASLLKETVAEQFNISVAQLESSMFTPEMPVSNCVFI
;
A
#
# COMPACT_ATOMS: atom_id res chain seq x y z
N GLU A 1 6.87 54.50 -15.89
CA GLU A 1 6.02 53.81 -14.88
C GLU A 1 5.83 52.37 -15.35
N GLU A 2 6.69 51.46 -14.83
CA GLU A 2 6.50 50.04 -14.99
C GLU A 2 5.52 49.56 -13.92
N SER A 3 4.32 49.18 -14.33
CA SER A 3 3.38 48.49 -13.47
C SER A 3 3.80 47.03 -13.38
N GLY A 4 4.60 46.70 -12.36
CA GLY A 4 4.85 45.31 -11.96
C GLY A 4 3.54 44.66 -11.52
N THR A 5 2.98 43.80 -12.36
CA THR A 5 1.93 42.85 -11.93
C THR A 5 2.59 41.80 -11.06
N ASP A 6 2.49 42.00 -9.76
CA ASP A 6 2.83 41.01 -8.75
C ASP A 6 1.85 39.85 -8.89
N GLY A 7 2.22 38.92 -9.76
CA GLY A 7 1.48 37.65 -9.92
C GLY A 7 1.67 36.81 -8.68
N ALA A 8 0.77 36.96 -7.68
CA ALA A 8 0.72 36.07 -6.54
C ALA A 8 0.67 34.64 -7.04
N VAL A 9 1.73 33.89 -6.82
CA VAL A 9 1.76 32.43 -7.06
C VAL A 9 0.66 31.83 -6.20
N LYS A 10 -0.45 31.41 -6.82
CA LYS A 10 -1.51 30.72 -6.11
C LYS A 10 -0.93 29.41 -5.56
N SER A 11 -0.75 29.34 -4.26
CA SER A 11 -0.36 28.08 -3.63
C SER A 11 -1.43 27.02 -3.87
N PHE A 12 -1.01 25.83 -4.29
CA PHE A 12 -1.89 24.67 -4.40
C PHE A 12 -2.27 24.20 -3.00
N PRO A 13 -3.55 24.34 -2.57
CA PRO A 13 -3.94 24.00 -1.21
C PRO A 13 -3.99 22.48 -1.02
N VAL A 14 -3.29 22.00 0.00
CA VAL A 14 -3.20 20.58 0.37
C VAL A 14 -3.60 20.44 1.83
N SER A 15 -4.51 19.50 2.12
CA SER A 15 -4.89 19.10 3.48
C SER A 15 -5.01 17.59 3.56
N MET A 16 -4.40 17.02 4.60
CA MET A 16 -4.38 15.59 4.86
C MET A 16 -4.56 15.34 6.35
N SER A 17 -5.23 14.24 6.71
CA SER A 17 -5.29 13.74 8.08
C SER A 17 -4.58 12.39 8.20
N ILE A 18 -4.02 12.09 9.36
CA ILE A 18 -3.50 10.76 9.67
C ILE A 18 -4.57 10.03 10.46
N LYS A 19 -5.01 8.89 9.92
CA LYS A 19 -5.93 7.98 10.57
C LYS A 19 -5.22 6.69 10.90
N SER A 20 -5.34 6.19 12.11
CA SER A 20 -4.74 4.91 12.51
C SER A 20 -5.65 4.17 13.46
N THR A 21 -5.65 2.86 13.38
CA THR A 21 -6.35 1.98 14.31
C THR A 21 -5.63 0.65 14.45
N GLN A 22 -5.82 0.02 15.61
CA GLN A 22 -5.23 -1.26 15.94
C GLN A 22 -6.20 -2.08 16.78
N GLN A 23 -6.16 -3.42 16.63
CA GLN A 23 -6.87 -4.34 17.48
C GLN A 23 -6.01 -5.57 17.76
N CYS A 24 -5.96 -5.98 19.03
CA CYS A 24 -5.27 -7.19 19.47
C CYS A 24 -6.26 -8.31 19.76
N TYR A 25 -5.81 -9.53 19.54
CA TYR A 25 -6.58 -10.75 19.74
C TYR A 25 -5.74 -11.82 20.46
N SER A 26 -6.38 -12.55 21.36
CA SER A 26 -5.90 -13.86 21.82
C SER A 26 -6.64 -14.92 21.04
N ILE A 27 -5.92 -15.87 20.46
CA ILE A 27 -6.45 -16.94 19.62
C ILE A 27 -6.00 -18.26 20.21
N SER A 28 -6.97 -19.09 20.58
CA SER A 28 -6.73 -20.43 21.10
C SER A 28 -7.22 -21.47 20.09
N ASP A 29 -6.41 -22.50 19.90
CA ASP A 29 -6.80 -23.71 19.19
C ASP A 29 -6.94 -24.85 20.21
N SER A 30 -7.93 -25.72 19.98
CA SER A 30 -8.17 -26.90 20.81
C SER A 30 -7.01 -27.92 20.79
N LEU A 31 -6.07 -27.76 19.85
CA LEU A 31 -4.91 -28.63 19.66
C LEU A 31 -3.60 -28.06 20.22
N ASN A 32 -3.55 -26.77 20.54
CA ASN A 32 -2.37 -26.09 21.05
C ASN A 32 -2.57 -25.66 22.50
N GLU A 33 -1.61 -25.97 23.34
CA GLU A 33 -1.62 -25.61 24.78
C GLU A 33 -1.30 -24.14 25.02
N CYS A 34 -0.89 -23.38 23.99
CA CYS A 34 -0.50 -21.97 24.09
C CYS A 34 -1.39 -21.09 23.22
N ASP A 35 -1.79 -19.96 23.77
CA ASP A 35 -2.46 -18.91 23.01
C ASP A 35 -1.50 -18.26 22.02
N VAL A 36 -2.00 -17.98 20.82
CA VAL A 36 -1.36 -17.10 19.83
C VAL A 36 -1.97 -15.72 19.97
N TYR A 37 -1.16 -14.70 19.82
CA TYR A 37 -1.60 -13.31 19.85
C TYR A 37 -1.49 -12.69 18.48
N LEU A 38 -2.57 -12.09 17.99
CA LEU A 38 -2.60 -11.43 16.70
C LEU A 38 -2.86 -9.94 16.87
N THR A 39 -2.01 -9.12 16.28
CA THR A 39 -2.21 -7.68 16.17
C THR A 39 -2.54 -7.30 14.73
N LEU A 40 -3.70 -6.71 14.51
CA LEU A 40 -4.08 -6.10 13.24
C LEU A 40 -4.00 -4.59 13.36
N SER A 41 -3.28 -3.94 12.46
CA SER A 41 -3.09 -2.49 12.48
C SER A 41 -3.14 -1.88 11.09
N THR A 42 -3.56 -0.64 11.00
CA THR A 42 -3.55 0.12 9.75
C THR A 42 -3.38 1.61 10.03
N SER A 43 -2.61 2.27 9.16
CA SER A 43 -2.38 3.71 9.21
C SER A 43 -2.49 4.32 7.82
N VAL A 44 -3.24 5.40 7.69
CA VAL A 44 -3.57 6.02 6.41
C VAL A 44 -3.39 7.53 6.49
N GLN A 45 -2.56 8.06 5.60
CA GLN A 45 -2.50 9.49 5.35
C GLN A 45 -3.61 9.89 4.38
N TRP A 46 -4.77 10.28 4.93
CA TRP A 46 -6.00 10.49 4.16
C TRP A 46 -6.05 11.86 3.51
N PRO A 47 -6.20 11.96 2.16
CA PRO A 47 -6.34 13.24 1.49
C PRO A 47 -7.72 13.82 1.71
N GLU A 48 -7.79 15.02 2.31
CA GLU A 48 -9.03 15.76 2.55
C GLU A 48 -9.23 16.88 1.53
N LYS A 49 -8.13 17.46 1.06
CA LYS A 49 -8.15 18.50 0.03
C LYS A 49 -6.87 18.48 -0.80
N LEU A 50 -7.02 18.46 -2.12
CA LEU A 50 -5.95 18.64 -3.10
C LEU A 50 -6.45 19.64 -4.14
N GLY A 51 -6.04 20.91 -4.02
CA GLY A 51 -6.60 21.99 -4.84
C GLY A 51 -8.12 22.11 -4.66
N ASP A 52 -8.80 22.22 -5.79
CA ASP A 52 -10.27 22.26 -5.86
C ASP A 52 -10.83 20.97 -6.50
N TYR A 53 -10.04 19.88 -6.52
CA TYR A 53 -10.46 18.61 -7.10
C TYR A 53 -11.48 17.87 -6.21
N ASP A 54 -12.42 17.17 -6.86
CA ASP A 54 -13.22 16.13 -6.20
C ASP A 54 -12.36 14.90 -5.97
N LEU A 55 -12.16 14.53 -4.71
CA LEU A 55 -11.29 13.44 -4.32
C LEU A 55 -11.99 12.08 -4.21
N THR A 56 -13.30 12.00 -4.46
CA THR A 56 -14.08 10.77 -4.29
C THR A 56 -13.45 9.57 -5.02
N ALA A 57 -13.11 9.73 -6.30
CA ALA A 57 -12.52 8.65 -7.09
C ALA A 57 -11.10 8.27 -6.65
N LEU A 58 -10.29 9.23 -6.18
CA LEU A 58 -8.99 8.96 -5.57
C LEU A 58 -9.16 8.19 -4.26
N GLN A 59 -10.04 8.64 -3.38
CA GLN A 59 -10.35 8.02 -2.10
C GLN A 59 -10.86 6.58 -2.28
N ASP A 60 -11.76 6.33 -3.22
CA ASP A 60 -12.22 4.99 -3.58
C ASP A 60 -11.08 4.10 -4.12
N THR A 61 -10.17 4.68 -4.89
CA THR A 61 -8.98 3.99 -5.39
C THR A 61 -8.07 3.58 -4.24
N ILE A 62 -7.81 4.48 -3.29
CA ILE A 62 -7.01 4.21 -2.09
C ILE A 62 -7.63 3.05 -1.30
N VAL A 63 -8.92 3.16 -0.95
CA VAL A 63 -9.65 2.13 -0.19
C VAL A 63 -9.58 0.76 -0.89
N SER A 64 -9.82 0.73 -2.21
CA SER A 64 -9.84 -0.52 -2.97
C SER A 64 -8.47 -1.20 -3.07
N ARG A 65 -7.39 -0.44 -2.95
CA ARG A 65 -6.01 -0.97 -2.97
C ARG A 65 -5.51 -1.40 -1.60
N LEU A 66 -5.90 -0.66 -0.56
CA LEU A 66 -5.53 -0.97 0.82
C LEU A 66 -6.20 -2.23 1.35
N TYR A 67 -7.49 -2.39 1.11
CA TYR A 67 -8.24 -3.40 1.84
C TYR A 67 -8.86 -4.47 0.93
N ASN A 68 -9.73 -4.11 0.05
CA ASN A 68 -10.31 -5.00 -0.94
C ASN A 68 -11.27 -4.22 -1.87
N LYS A 69 -11.35 -4.58 -3.15
CA LYS A 69 -12.33 -4.02 -4.11
C LYS A 69 -13.79 -4.18 -3.69
N LYS A 70 -14.12 -5.21 -2.90
CA LYS A 70 -15.50 -5.45 -2.40
C LYS A 70 -15.99 -4.36 -1.44
N LEU A 71 -15.08 -3.52 -0.97
CA LEU A 71 -15.32 -2.55 0.08
C LEU A 71 -15.26 -1.11 -0.45
N ALA A 72 -15.03 -0.93 -1.76
CA ALA A 72 -15.12 0.38 -2.42
C ALA A 72 -16.50 1.01 -2.18
N GLY A 73 -16.52 2.32 -1.95
CA GLY A 73 -17.74 3.07 -1.62
C GLY A 73 -18.09 3.11 -0.13
N LYS A 74 -17.29 2.46 0.74
CA LYS A 74 -17.39 2.65 2.19
C LYS A 74 -16.41 3.73 2.66
N GLY A 75 -16.77 4.46 3.70
CA GLY A 75 -15.88 5.45 4.29
C GLY A 75 -14.63 4.82 4.90
N ILE A 76 -13.52 5.56 4.90
CA ILE A 76 -12.22 5.06 5.39
C ILE A 76 -12.30 4.52 6.81
N ASP A 77 -13.03 5.18 7.72
CA ASP A 77 -13.14 4.77 9.12
C ASP A 77 -13.87 3.42 9.26
N GLU A 78 -14.91 3.17 8.45
CA GLU A 78 -15.61 1.89 8.40
C GLU A 78 -14.69 0.78 7.89
N MET A 79 -13.87 1.11 6.89
CA MET A 79 -12.94 0.17 6.28
C MET A 79 -11.81 -0.22 7.23
N MET A 80 -11.22 0.76 7.90
CA MET A 80 -10.19 0.53 8.91
C MET A 80 -10.73 -0.35 10.04
N THR A 81 -11.95 -0.05 10.51
CA THR A 81 -12.62 -0.86 11.54
C THR A 81 -12.88 -2.29 11.07
N ALA A 82 -13.33 -2.47 9.84
CA ALA A 82 -13.56 -3.80 9.26
C ALA A 82 -12.25 -4.58 9.12
N TYR A 83 -11.17 -3.95 8.66
CA TYR A 83 -9.87 -4.58 8.53
C TYR A 83 -9.33 -5.10 9.87
N VAL A 84 -9.25 -4.25 10.89
CA VAL A 84 -8.75 -4.68 12.21
C VAL A 84 -9.73 -5.58 12.95
N GLY A 85 -10.99 -5.65 12.51
CA GLY A 85 -12.02 -6.52 13.06
C GLY A 85 -12.01 -7.97 12.53
N ASP A 86 -11.28 -8.24 11.45
CA ASP A 86 -11.35 -9.50 10.70
C ASP A 86 -10.25 -10.51 11.06
N ALA A 87 -10.05 -10.75 12.35
CA ALA A 87 -9.09 -11.76 12.81
C ALA A 87 -9.42 -13.19 12.34
N ALA A 88 -10.69 -13.46 12.05
CA ALA A 88 -11.12 -14.78 11.60
C ALA A 88 -10.61 -15.16 10.20
N SER A 89 -10.29 -14.17 9.36
CA SER A 89 -9.77 -14.42 8.00
C SER A 89 -8.37 -15.05 7.98
N TYR A 90 -7.64 -15.03 9.10
CA TYR A 90 -6.28 -15.57 9.19
C TYR A 90 -6.21 -17.05 9.55
N ASP A 91 -7.33 -17.70 9.89
CA ASP A 91 -7.46 -19.13 10.18
C ASP A 91 -6.41 -19.67 11.20
N LEU A 92 -6.12 -18.87 12.22
CA LEU A 92 -5.11 -19.20 13.25
C LEU A 92 -5.65 -20.06 14.40
N GLY A 93 -6.97 -20.24 14.48
CA GLY A 93 -7.63 -21.02 15.52
C GLY A 93 -9.12 -20.74 15.60
N SER A 94 -9.82 -21.54 16.43
CA SER A 94 -11.29 -21.51 16.47
C SER A 94 -11.88 -20.57 17.51
N LYS A 95 -11.14 -20.25 18.57
CA LYS A 95 -11.59 -19.34 19.63
C LYS A 95 -10.80 -18.04 19.58
N ILE A 96 -11.44 -16.99 19.08
CA ILE A 96 -10.88 -15.66 18.93
C ILE A 96 -11.49 -14.75 19.97
N THR A 97 -10.64 -14.11 20.77
CA THR A 97 -11.05 -13.17 21.82
C THR A 97 -10.33 -11.85 21.64
N ARG A 98 -11.06 -10.75 21.59
CA ARG A 98 -10.49 -9.41 21.63
C ARG A 98 -9.82 -9.14 22.96
N ILE A 99 -8.64 -8.52 22.93
CA ILE A 99 -7.87 -8.09 24.10
C ILE A 99 -7.38 -6.67 23.89
N ASP A 100 -7.07 -5.97 24.97
CA ASP A 100 -6.59 -4.58 24.90
C ASP A 100 -5.14 -4.49 24.42
N SER A 101 -4.31 -5.47 24.80
CA SER A 101 -2.90 -5.55 24.41
C SER A 101 -2.39 -6.97 24.49
N VAL A 102 -1.34 -7.26 23.71
CA VAL A 102 -0.59 -8.52 23.83
C VAL A 102 0.11 -8.53 25.18
N PRO A 103 0.05 -9.62 25.98
CA PRO A 103 0.76 -9.73 27.25
C PRO A 103 2.27 -9.57 27.07
N SER A 104 2.93 -8.81 27.94
CA SER A 104 4.38 -8.59 27.88
C SER A 104 5.24 -9.85 28.08
N GLU A 105 4.62 -10.90 28.61
CA GLU A 105 5.25 -12.20 28.88
C GLU A 105 5.06 -13.18 27.72
N SER A 106 4.38 -12.76 26.63
CA SER A 106 4.17 -13.63 25.48
C SER A 106 5.52 -14.02 24.85
N ALA A 107 5.61 -15.26 24.41
CA ALA A 107 6.79 -15.70 23.67
C ALA A 107 6.74 -15.11 22.26
N PHE A 108 7.86 -14.61 21.76
CA PHE A 108 7.98 -14.00 20.42
C PHE A 108 7.37 -14.88 19.29
N ASN A 109 7.53 -16.19 19.41
CA ASN A 109 7.00 -17.13 18.41
C ASN A 109 5.47 -17.20 18.36
N ASN A 110 4.77 -16.64 19.36
CA ASN A 110 3.31 -16.65 19.46
C ASN A 110 2.71 -15.27 19.15
N GLU A 111 3.53 -14.31 18.75
CA GLU A 111 3.10 -12.96 18.38
C GLU A 111 3.04 -12.83 16.86
N TYR A 112 1.83 -12.75 16.35
CA TYR A 112 1.53 -12.57 14.94
C TYR A 112 1.02 -11.17 14.69
N TYR A 113 1.25 -10.65 13.50
CA TYR A 113 0.72 -9.35 13.12
C TYR A 113 0.43 -9.25 11.63
N SER A 114 -0.49 -8.36 11.30
CA SER A 114 -0.71 -7.89 9.95
C SER A 114 -0.96 -6.39 9.98
N GLN A 115 -0.20 -5.69 9.19
CA GLN A 115 -0.22 -4.24 9.08
C GLN A 115 -0.46 -3.84 7.62
N SER A 116 -1.36 -2.88 7.39
CA SER A 116 -1.61 -2.33 6.06
C SER A 116 -1.62 -0.82 6.15
N ASP A 117 -0.69 -0.17 5.45
CA ASP A 117 -0.45 1.25 5.57
C ASP A 117 -0.52 1.98 4.23
N MET A 118 -0.85 3.25 4.28
CA MET A 118 -0.82 4.13 3.13
C MET A 118 -0.20 5.48 3.48
N SER A 119 0.71 5.93 2.63
CA SER A 119 1.30 7.27 2.69
C SER A 119 1.22 7.97 1.33
N ILE A 120 1.16 9.29 1.37
CA ILE A 120 1.31 10.14 0.19
C ILE A 120 2.76 10.59 0.14
N THR A 121 3.47 10.19 -0.91
CA THR A 121 4.91 10.47 -1.05
C THR A 121 5.18 11.73 -1.84
N GLU A 122 4.28 12.10 -2.74
CA GLU A 122 4.38 13.32 -3.52
C GLU A 122 3.00 13.86 -3.89
N VAL A 123 2.87 15.18 -3.96
CA VAL A 123 1.68 15.86 -4.43
C VAL A 123 2.06 17.17 -5.15
N ASN A 124 1.42 17.40 -6.28
CA ASN A 124 1.49 18.67 -7.01
C ASN A 124 0.12 19.01 -7.63
N GLU A 125 0.05 20.06 -8.44
CA GLU A 125 -1.20 20.56 -9.04
C GLU A 125 -1.91 19.53 -9.94
N ASP A 126 -1.19 18.56 -10.48
CA ASP A 126 -1.67 17.63 -11.48
C ASP A 126 -1.78 16.20 -10.98
N MET A 127 -0.94 15.83 -10.01
CA MET A 127 -0.75 14.43 -9.62
C MET A 127 -0.57 14.26 -8.13
N VAL A 128 -0.95 13.08 -7.64
CA VAL A 128 -0.61 12.59 -6.31
C VAL A 128 -0.01 11.19 -6.42
N THR A 129 1.12 10.98 -5.75
CA THR A 129 1.77 9.67 -5.67
C THR A 129 1.54 9.07 -4.29
N VAL A 130 1.01 7.88 -4.30
CA VAL A 130 0.55 7.13 -3.12
C VAL A 130 1.34 5.85 -3.03
N ASN A 131 1.85 5.54 -1.84
CA ASN A 131 2.43 4.25 -1.51
C ASN A 131 1.47 3.47 -0.60
N VAL A 132 1.07 2.28 -1.03
CA VAL A 132 0.34 1.30 -0.21
C VAL A 132 1.31 0.19 0.13
N SER A 133 1.46 -0.12 1.40
CA SER A 133 2.35 -1.17 1.89
C SER A 133 1.64 -2.11 2.85
N PHE A 134 2.09 -3.34 2.90
CA PHE A 134 1.69 -4.28 3.93
C PHE A 134 2.93 -4.97 4.52
N GLU A 135 2.80 -5.38 5.76
CA GLU A 135 3.73 -6.27 6.43
C GLU A 135 2.93 -7.26 7.27
N MET A 136 3.31 -8.53 7.22
CA MET A 136 2.61 -9.59 7.90
C MET A 136 3.59 -10.64 8.42
N TYR A 137 3.38 -11.08 9.66
CA TYR A 137 4.06 -12.23 10.23
C TYR A 137 3.03 -13.17 10.87
N MET A 138 2.95 -14.38 10.33
CA MET A 138 2.06 -15.43 10.81
C MET A 138 2.85 -16.68 11.26
N GLY A 139 4.05 -16.46 11.78
CA GLY A 139 5.00 -17.52 12.11
C GLY A 139 5.93 -17.85 10.95
N GLY A 140 7.01 -18.56 11.25
CA GLY A 140 8.03 -18.93 10.28
C GLY A 140 9.33 -18.17 10.43
N ALA A 141 10.18 -18.18 9.38
CA ALA A 141 11.54 -17.67 9.44
C ALA A 141 11.63 -16.14 9.33
N HIS A 142 10.69 -15.49 8.65
CA HIS A 142 10.69 -14.04 8.42
C HIS A 142 9.29 -13.53 8.11
N PRO A 143 9.01 -12.23 8.29
CA PRO A 143 7.81 -11.57 7.82
C PRO A 143 7.68 -11.61 6.29
N ASP A 144 6.44 -11.51 5.81
CA ASP A 144 6.11 -11.19 4.43
C ASP A 144 5.75 -9.70 4.33
N TRP A 145 6.18 -9.05 3.26
CA TRP A 145 5.94 -7.62 3.06
C TRP A 145 5.87 -7.25 1.58
N GLY A 146 5.20 -6.16 1.30
CA GLY A 146 5.10 -5.63 -0.05
C GLY A 146 4.75 -4.16 -0.09
N SER A 147 5.05 -3.54 -1.23
CA SER A 147 4.73 -2.14 -1.50
C SER A 147 4.17 -2.02 -2.91
N PHE A 148 3.06 -1.28 -3.04
CA PHE A 148 2.30 -1.10 -4.28
C PHE A 148 2.05 0.38 -4.54
N PRO A 149 3.10 1.14 -4.92
CA PRO A 149 2.94 2.56 -5.21
C PRO A 149 2.12 2.77 -6.47
N PHE A 150 1.42 3.89 -6.54
CA PHE A 150 0.75 4.34 -7.75
C PHE A 150 0.69 5.86 -7.80
N THR A 151 0.68 6.42 -9.00
CA THR A 151 0.43 7.83 -9.25
C THR A 151 -0.98 8.01 -9.82
N TYR A 152 -1.68 9.02 -9.34
CA TYR A 152 -3.03 9.36 -9.76
C TYR A 152 -3.03 10.74 -10.41
N ASP A 153 -3.58 10.82 -11.62
CA ASP A 153 -3.79 12.08 -12.35
C ASP A 153 -5.06 12.73 -11.81
N LEU A 154 -4.90 13.87 -11.13
CA LEU A 154 -6.00 14.61 -10.51
C LEU A 154 -6.95 15.20 -11.54
N LYS A 155 -6.43 15.64 -12.70
CA LYS A 155 -7.24 16.21 -13.79
C LYS A 155 -8.03 15.16 -14.54
N ALA A 156 -7.40 14.03 -14.86
CA ALA A 156 -8.04 12.94 -15.58
C ALA A 156 -8.90 12.03 -14.67
N GLY A 157 -8.75 12.15 -13.34
CA GLY A 157 -9.50 11.37 -12.37
C GLY A 157 -9.19 9.86 -12.41
N LYS A 158 -7.93 9.47 -12.65
CA LYS A 158 -7.55 8.06 -12.81
C LYS A 158 -6.08 7.77 -12.46
N VAL A 159 -5.82 6.49 -12.19
CA VAL A 159 -4.46 6.00 -11.99
C VAL A 159 -3.67 6.06 -13.29
N ILE A 160 -2.45 6.57 -13.22
CA ILE A 160 -1.49 6.53 -14.31
C ILE A 160 -0.95 5.10 -14.43
N THR A 161 -1.10 4.50 -15.59
CA THR A 161 -0.63 3.15 -15.92
C THR A 161 0.36 3.20 -17.09
N PRO A 162 1.18 2.16 -17.33
CA PRO A 162 2.01 2.10 -18.52
C PRO A 162 1.24 2.33 -19.81
N ALA A 163 0.04 1.76 -19.93
CA ALA A 163 -0.82 1.95 -21.10
C ALA A 163 -1.30 3.40 -21.29
N TYR A 164 -1.28 4.21 -20.24
CA TYR A 164 -1.59 5.65 -20.30
C TYR A 164 -0.40 6.47 -20.80
N LEU A 165 0.82 6.06 -20.48
CA LEU A 165 2.05 6.79 -20.79
C LEU A 165 2.72 6.31 -22.08
N PHE A 166 2.65 5.02 -22.39
CA PHE A 166 3.39 4.40 -23.45
C PHE A 166 2.48 3.94 -24.60
N LYS A 167 3.04 3.89 -25.79
CA LYS A 167 2.35 3.37 -26.97
C LYS A 167 2.05 1.87 -26.82
N PRO A 168 0.97 1.35 -27.41
CA PRO A 168 0.71 -0.08 -27.45
C PRO A 168 1.91 -0.86 -27.99
N GLY A 169 2.26 -1.98 -27.35
CA GLY A 169 3.40 -2.81 -27.73
C GLY A 169 4.74 -2.41 -27.12
N SER A 170 4.79 -1.42 -26.23
CA SER A 170 6.01 -1.01 -25.53
C SER A 170 6.45 -1.98 -24.43
N ASP A 171 5.63 -2.95 -24.03
CA ASP A 171 5.89 -3.82 -22.88
C ASP A 171 7.19 -4.60 -23.00
N SER A 172 7.50 -5.13 -24.18
CA SER A 172 8.75 -5.86 -24.42
C SER A 172 10.00 -4.97 -24.32
N ILE A 173 9.88 -3.71 -24.77
CA ILE A 173 10.95 -2.72 -24.68
C ILE A 173 11.15 -2.32 -23.21
N LEU A 174 10.08 -2.07 -22.49
CA LEU A 174 10.12 -1.73 -21.06
C LEU A 174 10.71 -2.87 -20.24
N ALA A 175 10.31 -4.12 -20.50
CA ALA A 175 10.86 -5.29 -19.83
C ALA A 175 12.38 -5.46 -20.11
N SER A 176 12.83 -5.19 -21.34
CA SER A 176 14.26 -5.24 -21.70
C SER A 176 15.04 -4.16 -20.95
N LEU A 177 14.56 -2.92 -20.98
CA LEU A 177 15.20 -1.80 -20.27
C LEU A 177 15.26 -2.04 -18.76
N LEU A 178 14.20 -2.58 -18.15
CA LEU A 178 14.19 -2.96 -16.75
C LEU A 178 15.25 -4.00 -16.42
N LYS A 179 15.39 -5.06 -17.24
CA LYS A 179 16.44 -6.07 -17.06
C LYS A 179 17.84 -5.47 -17.15
N GLU A 180 18.07 -4.63 -18.14
CA GLU A 180 19.36 -3.94 -18.32
C GLU A 180 19.67 -3.07 -17.10
N THR A 181 18.72 -2.25 -16.64
CA THR A 181 18.88 -1.37 -15.47
C THR A 181 19.17 -2.16 -14.19
N VAL A 182 18.42 -3.24 -13.95
CA VAL A 182 18.64 -4.10 -12.77
C VAL A 182 19.99 -4.79 -12.84
N ALA A 183 20.36 -5.35 -13.99
CA ALA A 183 21.67 -5.99 -14.17
C ALA A 183 22.83 -5.00 -13.95
N GLU A 184 22.71 -3.76 -14.44
CA GLU A 184 23.66 -2.69 -14.21
C GLU A 184 23.77 -2.33 -12.73
N GLN A 185 22.64 -2.17 -12.03
CA GLN A 185 22.60 -1.84 -10.61
C GLN A 185 23.33 -2.89 -9.74
N PHE A 186 23.20 -4.18 -10.10
CA PHE A 186 23.89 -5.28 -9.40
C PHE A 186 25.29 -5.59 -9.98
N ASN A 187 25.74 -4.86 -10.99
CA ASN A 187 27.01 -5.08 -11.69
C ASN A 187 27.16 -6.53 -12.21
N ILE A 188 26.12 -7.07 -12.80
CA ILE A 188 26.06 -8.39 -13.43
C ILE A 188 25.59 -8.29 -14.87
N SER A 189 25.76 -9.35 -15.68
CA SER A 189 25.18 -9.41 -17.01
C SER A 189 23.67 -9.74 -16.95
N VAL A 190 22.92 -9.35 -17.99
CA VAL A 190 21.50 -9.71 -18.12
C VAL A 190 21.32 -11.24 -18.09
N ALA A 191 22.22 -12.01 -18.69
CA ALA A 191 22.16 -13.48 -18.65
C ALA A 191 22.35 -14.05 -17.23
N GLN A 192 23.20 -13.44 -16.40
CA GLN A 192 23.35 -13.80 -15.00
C GLN A 192 22.10 -13.42 -14.19
N LEU A 193 21.52 -12.26 -14.44
CA LEU A 193 20.25 -11.86 -13.84
C LEU A 193 19.15 -12.89 -14.16
N GLU A 194 18.94 -13.21 -15.42
CA GLU A 194 17.92 -14.17 -15.88
C GLU A 194 18.10 -15.56 -15.26
N SER A 195 19.34 -16.01 -15.08
CA SER A 195 19.63 -17.30 -14.43
C SER A 195 19.33 -17.32 -12.94
N SER A 196 19.27 -16.17 -12.30
CA SER A 196 18.96 -16.03 -10.85
C SER A 196 17.49 -15.74 -10.57
N MET A 197 16.68 -15.43 -11.58
CA MET A 197 15.24 -15.16 -11.43
C MET A 197 14.44 -16.46 -11.35
N PHE A 198 13.39 -16.47 -10.51
CA PHE A 198 12.44 -17.58 -10.44
C PHE A 198 11.60 -17.73 -11.72
N THR A 199 11.40 -16.63 -12.45
CA THR A 199 10.73 -16.62 -13.76
C THR A 199 11.60 -15.86 -14.76
N PRO A 200 11.71 -16.34 -16.01
CA PRO A 200 12.56 -15.69 -17.02
C PRO A 200 11.99 -14.34 -17.52
N GLU A 201 10.75 -14.05 -17.19
CA GLU A 201 10.07 -12.83 -17.62
C GLU A 201 10.12 -11.77 -16.51
N MET A 202 10.64 -10.59 -16.81
CA MET A 202 10.56 -9.43 -15.96
C MET A 202 9.15 -8.83 -16.12
N PRO A 203 8.32 -8.85 -15.06
CA PRO A 203 7.00 -8.26 -15.14
C PRO A 203 7.11 -6.74 -15.24
N VAL A 204 6.42 -6.16 -16.23
CA VAL A 204 6.22 -4.70 -16.27
C VAL A 204 5.11 -4.37 -15.27
N SER A 205 5.41 -3.48 -14.34
CA SER A 205 4.45 -3.04 -13.33
C SER A 205 3.19 -2.45 -13.99
N ASN A 206 2.02 -2.79 -13.46
CA ASN A 206 0.77 -2.13 -13.85
C ASN A 206 0.60 -0.73 -13.23
N CYS A 207 1.54 -0.31 -12.41
CA CYS A 207 1.57 1.00 -11.77
C CYS A 207 2.81 1.76 -12.23
N VAL A 208 2.64 3.05 -12.45
CA VAL A 208 3.74 3.97 -12.71
C VAL A 208 3.92 4.83 -11.47
N PHE A 209 5.17 4.89 -11.06
CA PHE A 209 5.62 5.74 -9.97
C PHE A 209 6.41 6.89 -10.61
N ILE A 210 5.94 8.11 -10.44
CA ILE A 210 6.55 9.32 -10.99
C ILE A 210 6.94 10.23 -9.84
#